data_9af5064641ed2132d19b6c54c4817327
#
_entry.id   9af5064641ed2132d19b6c54c4817327
#
_cell.length_a   1.000
_cell.length_b   1.000
_cell.length_c   1.000
_cell.angle_alpha   90.00
_cell.angle_beta   90.00
_cell.angle_gamma   90.00
#
_symmetry.space_group_name_H-M   'P 1'
#
loop_
_entity.id
_entity.type
_entity.pdbx_description
1 polymer ?
#
loop_
_entity_poly.entity_id
_entity_poly.type
_entity_poly.pdbx_seq_one_letter_code
_entity_poly.pdbx_strand_id
1 'polypeptide(L)'
;MPEKKGIIPAVQINQIKKIRRYIVDIKDILEKCDHTLLRVDCTSDEIRKLCDQAIKYNCASVCIPPCHVAGARRYVGDKLTICTVIGFPNGYMTTAAKAYEAADAVRNGAEEIDMVINVSMVKDGCWEDVARDISAVREATRGHILKVIIECCLLTEEEKIKLCHIVSDCGADFIKTSTGFSEGGATREDV
;
A
#
# COMPACT_ATOMS: atom_id res chain seq x y z
N MET A 1 26.40 -51.30 22.43
CA MET A 1 27.16 -50.36 21.61
C MET A 1 26.47 -49.01 21.73
N PRO A 2 27.11 -47.94 22.22
CA PRO A 2 26.45 -46.63 22.32
C PRO A 2 26.49 -45.92 20.96
N GLU A 3 25.33 -45.40 20.55
CA GLU A 3 25.16 -44.58 19.33
C GLU A 3 26.07 -43.34 19.37
N LYS A 4 26.86 -43.20 18.32
CA LYS A 4 27.68 -42.00 18.11
C LYS A 4 26.75 -40.82 17.78
N LYS A 5 26.54 -39.90 18.73
CA LYS A 5 25.96 -38.59 18.44
C LYS A 5 26.89 -37.87 17.43
N GLY A 6 26.41 -37.75 16.20
CA GLY A 6 27.14 -37.06 15.14
C GLY A 6 27.32 -35.58 15.47
N ILE A 7 28.58 -35.19 15.66
CA ILE A 7 28.96 -33.78 15.82
C ILE A 7 28.90 -33.14 14.43
N ILE A 8 28.00 -32.20 14.22
CA ILE A 8 27.93 -31.41 12.97
C ILE A 8 29.13 -30.46 12.96
N PRO A 9 29.99 -30.49 11.93
CA PRO A 9 31.15 -29.60 11.86
C PRO A 9 30.72 -28.11 11.87
N ALA A 10 31.53 -27.23 12.52
CA ALA A 10 31.27 -25.82 12.65
C ALA A 10 31.05 -25.09 11.30
N VAL A 11 31.63 -25.58 10.22
CA VAL A 11 31.44 -25.10 8.85
C VAL A 11 30.00 -25.33 8.37
N GLN A 12 29.38 -26.47 8.69
CA GLN A 12 27.98 -26.76 8.35
C GLN A 12 27.02 -25.89 9.16
N ILE A 13 27.32 -25.62 10.43
CA ILE A 13 26.51 -24.73 11.28
C ILE A 13 26.52 -23.30 10.72
N ASN A 14 27.68 -22.82 10.24
CA ASN A 14 27.77 -21.48 9.63
C ASN A 14 27.06 -21.42 8.26
N GLN A 15 27.08 -22.48 7.47
CA GLN A 15 26.29 -22.55 6.23
C GLN A 15 24.78 -22.60 6.51
N ILE A 16 24.36 -23.36 7.50
CA ILE A 16 22.95 -23.43 7.93
C ILE A 16 22.49 -22.05 8.47
N LYS A 17 23.34 -21.36 9.25
CA LYS A 17 23.04 -19.98 9.71
C LYS A 17 22.97 -18.98 8.55
N LYS A 18 23.81 -19.14 7.51
CA LYS A 18 23.80 -18.31 6.31
C LYS A 18 22.54 -18.57 5.46
N ILE A 19 22.10 -19.82 5.34
CA ILE A 19 20.86 -20.20 4.65
C ILE A 19 19.64 -19.71 5.43
N ARG A 20 19.63 -19.79 6.76
CA ARG A 20 18.54 -19.26 7.61
C ARG A 20 18.34 -17.76 7.47
N ARG A 21 19.35 -17.03 7.02
CA ARG A 21 19.32 -15.57 6.76
C ARG A 21 18.48 -15.21 5.51
N TYR A 22 18.12 -16.20 4.66
CA TYR A 22 17.32 -16.04 3.45
C TYR A 22 15.94 -16.71 3.50
N ILE A 23 15.61 -17.37 4.63
CA ILE A 23 14.25 -17.90 4.84
C ILE A 23 13.46 -16.77 5.46
N VAL A 24 12.69 -16.08 4.63
CA VAL A 24 11.69 -15.09 5.08
C VAL A 24 10.56 -15.87 5.72
N ASP A 25 10.22 -15.61 6.99
CA ASP A 25 9.05 -16.19 7.62
C ASP A 25 7.78 -15.62 6.93
N ILE A 26 6.78 -16.48 6.70
CA ILE A 26 5.48 -16.04 6.18
C ILE A 26 4.88 -14.93 7.06
N LYS A 27 5.10 -14.98 8.35
CA LYS A 27 4.65 -13.93 9.28
C LYS A 27 5.26 -12.57 8.96
N ASP A 28 6.57 -12.52 8.66
CA ASP A 28 7.26 -11.28 8.31
C ASP A 28 6.68 -10.65 7.03
N ILE A 29 6.16 -11.49 6.10
CA ILE A 29 5.48 -11.03 4.89
C ILE A 29 4.09 -10.50 5.23
N LEU A 30 3.31 -11.26 6.01
CA LEU A 30 1.93 -10.91 6.35
C LEU A 30 1.87 -9.59 7.14
N GLU A 31 2.84 -9.34 8.03
CA GLU A 31 2.98 -8.08 8.79
C GLU A 31 3.29 -6.85 7.91
N LYS A 32 3.58 -7.06 6.62
CA LYS A 32 3.80 -5.99 5.63
C LYS A 32 2.67 -5.90 4.59
N CYS A 33 1.68 -6.78 4.68
CA CYS A 33 0.61 -6.82 3.69
C CYS A 33 -0.57 -5.93 4.10
N ASP A 34 -1.04 -5.12 3.16
CA ASP A 34 -2.37 -4.53 3.19
C ASP A 34 -3.36 -5.59 2.66
N HIS A 35 -4.13 -6.22 3.56
CA HIS A 35 -5.11 -7.23 3.14
C HIS A 35 -6.27 -6.54 2.43
N THR A 36 -6.39 -6.76 1.11
CA THR A 36 -7.12 -5.86 0.20
C THR A 36 -8.39 -6.48 -0.37
N LEU A 37 -9.49 -5.72 -0.35
CA LEU A 37 -10.71 -6.01 -1.07
C LEU A 37 -11.31 -4.71 -1.63
N LEU A 38 -11.19 -4.49 -2.95
CA LEU A 38 -11.59 -3.26 -3.66
C LEU A 38 -12.57 -3.52 -4.81
N ARG A 39 -13.20 -4.70 -4.86
CA ARG A 39 -14.24 -4.96 -5.87
C ARG A 39 -15.43 -4.03 -5.66
N VAL A 40 -16.02 -3.57 -6.75
CA VAL A 40 -17.17 -2.64 -6.73
C VAL A 40 -18.43 -3.23 -6.10
N ASP A 41 -18.55 -4.55 -6.08
CA ASP A 41 -19.69 -5.31 -5.56
C ASP A 41 -19.46 -5.93 -4.18
N CYS A 42 -18.37 -5.54 -3.49
CA CYS A 42 -18.06 -6.08 -2.17
C CYS A 42 -19.11 -5.64 -1.13
N THR A 43 -19.45 -6.57 -0.25
CA THR A 43 -20.45 -6.36 0.78
C THR A 43 -19.83 -6.07 2.15
N SER A 44 -20.61 -5.48 3.06
CA SER A 44 -20.17 -5.24 4.44
C SER A 44 -19.79 -6.54 5.18
N ASP A 45 -20.41 -7.67 4.83
CA ASP A 45 -20.06 -8.97 5.43
C ASP A 45 -18.72 -9.50 4.93
N GLU A 46 -18.39 -9.28 3.65
CA GLU A 46 -17.07 -9.60 3.11
C GLU A 46 -15.98 -8.72 3.73
N ILE A 47 -16.25 -7.43 3.94
CA ILE A 47 -15.33 -6.52 4.62
C ILE A 47 -15.09 -6.97 6.08
N ARG A 48 -16.13 -7.38 6.83
CA ARG A 48 -15.95 -7.93 8.18
C ARG A 48 -15.07 -9.18 8.18
N LYS A 49 -15.31 -10.11 7.26
CA LYS A 49 -14.48 -11.32 7.11
C LYS A 49 -13.02 -10.98 6.78
N LEU A 50 -12.80 -9.99 5.92
CA LEU A 50 -11.46 -9.49 5.60
C LEU A 50 -10.75 -8.95 6.85
N CYS A 51 -11.45 -8.14 7.65
CA CYS A 51 -10.93 -7.62 8.92
C CYS A 51 -10.56 -8.75 9.90
N ASP A 52 -11.42 -9.75 10.06
CA ASP A 52 -11.15 -10.90 10.93
C ASP A 52 -9.92 -11.69 10.47
N GLN A 53 -9.74 -11.86 9.16
CA GLN A 53 -8.56 -12.49 8.59
C GLN A 53 -7.30 -11.65 8.84
N ALA A 54 -7.36 -10.33 8.61
CA ALA A 54 -6.22 -9.44 8.83
C ALA A 54 -5.77 -9.44 10.30
N ILE A 55 -6.71 -9.40 11.25
CA ILE A 55 -6.41 -9.51 12.69
C ILE A 55 -5.80 -10.88 13.01
N LYS A 56 -6.39 -11.97 12.50
CA LYS A 56 -5.90 -13.33 12.75
C LYS A 56 -4.47 -13.55 12.29
N TYR A 57 -4.12 -12.97 11.14
CA TYR A 57 -2.81 -13.15 10.52
C TYR A 57 -1.83 -12.01 10.78
N ASN A 58 -2.23 -11.03 11.61
CA ASN A 58 -1.43 -9.85 11.95
C ASN A 58 -0.95 -9.09 10.71
N CYS A 59 -1.87 -8.83 9.77
CA CYS A 59 -1.56 -8.01 8.59
C CYS A 59 -1.30 -6.54 8.99
N ALA A 60 -0.53 -5.81 8.18
CA ALA A 60 -0.24 -4.39 8.40
C ALA A 60 -1.53 -3.56 8.45
N SER A 61 -2.43 -3.78 7.49
CA SER A 61 -3.71 -3.09 7.39
C SER A 61 -4.75 -3.94 6.64
N VAL A 62 -5.98 -3.43 6.57
CA VAL A 62 -6.93 -3.76 5.48
C VAL A 62 -7.07 -2.58 4.55
N CYS A 63 -7.04 -2.83 3.22
CA CYS A 63 -7.32 -1.81 2.22
C CYS A 63 -8.71 -2.05 1.61
N ILE A 64 -9.63 -1.11 1.83
CA ILE A 64 -11.06 -1.26 1.53
C ILE A 64 -11.63 -0.01 0.84
N PRO A 65 -12.79 -0.12 0.13
CA PRO A 65 -13.42 1.05 -0.49
C PRO A 65 -13.81 2.12 0.55
N PRO A 66 -13.75 3.41 0.20
CA PRO A 66 -14.03 4.52 1.13
C PRO A 66 -15.38 4.42 1.85
N CYS A 67 -16.41 3.95 1.16
CA CYS A 67 -17.76 3.80 1.71
C CYS A 67 -17.86 2.79 2.88
N HIS A 68 -16.89 1.89 3.03
CA HIS A 68 -16.85 0.90 4.09
C HIS A 68 -15.99 1.30 5.29
N VAL A 69 -15.19 2.37 5.20
CA VAL A 69 -14.24 2.79 6.24
C VAL A 69 -14.91 3.00 7.60
N ALA A 70 -15.96 3.81 7.66
CA ALA A 70 -16.67 4.08 8.92
C ALA A 70 -17.30 2.82 9.54
N GLY A 71 -17.78 1.90 8.69
CA GLY A 71 -18.32 0.62 9.13
C GLY A 71 -17.25 -0.30 9.69
N ALA A 72 -16.12 -0.41 9.00
CA ALA A 72 -14.98 -1.20 9.42
C ALA A 72 -14.37 -0.66 10.72
N ARG A 73 -14.18 0.67 10.85
CA ARG A 73 -13.68 1.29 12.09
C ARG A 73 -14.55 0.98 13.29
N ARG A 74 -15.88 1.07 13.16
CA ARG A 74 -16.80 0.67 14.24
C ARG A 74 -16.68 -0.81 14.60
N TYR A 75 -16.39 -1.65 13.61
CA TYR A 75 -16.28 -3.11 13.80
C TYR A 75 -14.97 -3.52 14.50
N VAL A 76 -13.83 -3.00 14.03
CA VAL A 76 -12.52 -3.42 14.53
C VAL A 76 -12.03 -2.59 15.73
N GLY A 77 -12.54 -1.38 15.94
CA GLY A 77 -11.97 -0.42 16.91
C GLY A 77 -10.50 -0.15 16.58
N ASP A 78 -9.64 -0.16 17.56
CA ASP A 78 -8.20 0.12 17.42
C ASP A 78 -7.35 -1.16 17.18
N LYS A 79 -8.01 -2.29 16.87
CA LYS A 79 -7.29 -3.58 16.70
C LYS A 79 -6.63 -3.75 15.35
N LEU A 80 -6.96 -2.92 14.37
CA LEU A 80 -6.50 -3.05 12.99
C LEU A 80 -6.45 -1.70 12.31
N THR A 81 -5.35 -1.43 11.62
CA THR A 81 -5.19 -0.25 10.76
C THR A 81 -6.09 -0.35 9.54
N ILE A 82 -6.79 0.74 9.22
CA ILE A 82 -7.64 0.82 8.05
C ILE A 82 -6.98 1.73 7.01
N CYS A 83 -6.65 1.15 5.88
CA CYS A 83 -6.25 1.81 4.66
C CYS A 83 -7.46 1.94 3.73
N THR A 84 -7.52 3.02 2.97
CA THR A 84 -8.48 3.17 1.87
C THR A 84 -7.87 3.87 0.68
N VAL A 85 -8.56 3.85 -0.44
CA VAL A 85 -8.11 4.44 -1.71
C VAL A 85 -8.86 5.73 -1.99
N ILE A 86 -8.20 6.68 -2.68
CA ILE A 86 -8.83 7.92 -3.18
C ILE A 86 -8.40 8.20 -4.62
N GLY A 87 -9.27 8.83 -5.40
CA GLY A 87 -9.04 9.03 -6.82
C GLY A 87 -8.91 7.71 -7.60
N PHE A 88 -9.44 6.64 -7.06
CA PHE A 88 -9.13 5.27 -7.48
C PHE A 88 -10.20 4.69 -8.43
N PRO A 89 -9.80 3.84 -9.41
CA PRO A 89 -8.41 3.49 -9.75
C PRO A 89 -7.75 4.43 -10.77
N ASN A 90 -8.48 5.36 -11.35
CA ASN A 90 -8.09 6.08 -12.57
C ASN A 90 -7.21 7.32 -12.34
N GLY A 91 -7.22 7.91 -11.16
CA GLY A 91 -6.38 9.06 -10.81
C GLY A 91 -6.74 10.41 -11.44
N TYR A 92 -7.64 10.46 -12.42
CA TYR A 92 -7.96 11.65 -13.22
C TYR A 92 -8.96 12.63 -12.60
N MET A 93 -9.38 12.39 -11.36
CA MET A 93 -10.22 13.32 -10.60
C MET A 93 -9.48 14.65 -10.38
N THR A 94 -10.22 15.73 -10.21
CA THR A 94 -9.60 17.01 -9.88
C THR A 94 -8.92 16.97 -8.51
N THR A 95 -7.88 17.77 -8.33
CA THR A 95 -7.15 17.87 -7.05
C THR A 95 -8.07 18.17 -5.88
N ALA A 96 -9.04 19.07 -6.05
CA ALA A 96 -10.00 19.41 -4.99
C ALA A 96 -10.88 18.19 -4.61
N ALA A 97 -11.31 17.38 -5.58
CA ALA A 97 -12.09 16.17 -5.33
C ALA A 97 -11.28 15.14 -4.56
N LYS A 98 -10.02 14.89 -4.95
CA LYS A 98 -9.13 13.96 -4.25
C LYS A 98 -8.84 14.41 -2.82
N ALA A 99 -8.52 15.70 -2.62
CA ALA A 99 -8.26 16.23 -1.29
C ALA A 99 -9.50 16.13 -0.38
N TYR A 100 -10.70 16.39 -0.92
CA TYR A 100 -11.93 16.22 -0.17
C TYR A 100 -12.20 14.76 0.20
N GLU A 101 -12.04 13.85 -0.76
CA GLU A 101 -12.19 12.40 -0.55
C GLU A 101 -11.23 11.89 0.53
N ALA A 102 -9.96 12.33 0.49
CA ALA A 102 -8.95 12.00 1.49
C ALA A 102 -9.34 12.50 2.90
N ALA A 103 -9.72 13.77 3.00
CA ALA A 103 -10.18 14.35 4.28
C ALA A 103 -11.43 13.64 4.82
N ASP A 104 -12.34 13.24 3.95
CA ASP A 104 -13.53 12.47 4.34
C ASP A 104 -13.17 11.07 4.84
N ALA A 105 -12.27 10.38 4.14
CA ALA A 105 -11.77 9.06 4.54
C ALA A 105 -11.11 9.10 5.94
N VAL A 106 -10.27 10.10 6.21
CA VAL A 106 -9.66 10.32 7.52
C VAL A 106 -10.72 10.55 8.61
N ARG A 107 -11.71 11.43 8.36
CA ARG A 107 -12.83 11.65 9.30
C ARG A 107 -13.62 10.38 9.61
N ASN A 108 -13.72 9.48 8.63
CA ASN A 108 -14.40 8.19 8.77
C ASN A 108 -13.55 7.13 9.47
N GLY A 109 -12.27 7.41 9.77
CA GLY A 109 -11.39 6.55 10.55
C GLY A 109 -10.35 5.76 9.75
N ALA A 110 -10.04 6.18 8.50
CA ALA A 110 -8.88 5.68 7.79
C ALA A 110 -7.60 6.25 8.41
N GLU A 111 -6.59 5.42 8.58
CA GLU A 111 -5.26 5.77 9.09
C GLU A 111 -4.22 5.83 7.98
N GLU A 112 -4.51 5.15 6.86
CA GLU A 112 -3.66 5.12 5.67
C GLU A 112 -4.51 5.44 4.43
N ILE A 113 -3.95 6.24 3.54
CA ILE A 113 -4.61 6.68 2.31
C ILE A 113 -3.71 6.35 1.12
N ASP A 114 -4.25 5.57 0.19
CA ASP A 114 -3.60 5.24 -1.08
C ASP A 114 -4.21 6.11 -2.19
N MET A 115 -3.50 7.15 -2.62
CA MET A 115 -3.95 8.00 -3.73
C MET A 115 -3.39 7.53 -5.06
N VAL A 116 -4.16 7.67 -6.14
CA VAL A 116 -3.67 7.48 -7.50
C VAL A 116 -3.32 8.82 -8.13
N ILE A 117 -2.12 8.93 -8.73
CA ILE A 117 -1.72 10.15 -9.46
C ILE A 117 -2.60 10.36 -10.71
N ASN A 118 -2.60 11.56 -11.24
CA ASN A 118 -3.16 11.82 -12.56
C ASN A 118 -2.12 11.49 -13.65
N VAL A 119 -2.21 10.28 -14.22
CA VAL A 119 -1.28 9.81 -15.27
C VAL A 119 -1.35 10.68 -16.52
N SER A 120 -2.51 11.25 -16.85
CA SER A 120 -2.65 12.17 -17.99
C SER A 120 -1.76 13.40 -17.83
N MET A 121 -1.71 14.00 -16.62
CA MET A 121 -0.81 15.12 -16.33
C MET A 121 0.67 14.73 -16.50
N VAL A 122 1.03 13.48 -16.15
CA VAL A 122 2.39 12.97 -16.36
C VAL A 122 2.71 12.90 -17.85
N LYS A 123 1.79 12.36 -18.66
CA LYS A 123 1.96 12.24 -20.12
C LYS A 123 2.05 13.61 -20.83
N ASP A 124 1.36 14.61 -20.30
CA ASP A 124 1.43 15.98 -20.77
C ASP A 124 2.69 16.73 -20.28
N GLY A 125 3.48 16.12 -19.40
CA GLY A 125 4.67 16.74 -18.79
C GLY A 125 4.34 17.82 -17.76
N CYS A 126 3.11 17.86 -17.25
CA CYS A 126 2.61 18.85 -16.27
C CYS A 126 3.04 18.51 -14.83
N TRP A 127 4.35 18.41 -14.61
CA TRP A 127 4.95 17.91 -13.37
C TRP A 127 4.60 18.74 -12.13
N GLU A 128 4.47 20.04 -12.29
CA GLU A 128 4.06 20.96 -11.21
C GLU A 128 2.61 20.70 -10.76
N ASP A 129 1.74 20.34 -11.70
CA ASP A 129 0.35 19.99 -11.40
C ASP A 129 0.27 18.63 -10.68
N VAL A 130 1.10 17.66 -11.07
CA VAL A 130 1.25 16.38 -10.37
C VAL A 130 1.72 16.61 -8.93
N ALA A 131 2.75 17.43 -8.73
CA ALA A 131 3.25 17.76 -7.40
C ALA A 131 2.18 18.49 -6.54
N ARG A 132 1.43 19.42 -7.16
CA ARG A 132 0.32 20.13 -6.49
C ARG A 132 -0.80 19.18 -6.06
N ASP A 133 -1.13 18.21 -6.91
CA ASP A 133 -2.15 17.20 -6.65
C ASP A 133 -1.77 16.34 -5.42
N ILE A 134 -0.53 15.83 -5.40
CA ILE A 134 0.00 15.05 -4.26
C ILE A 134 0.07 15.90 -2.99
N SER A 135 0.58 17.14 -3.08
CA SER A 135 0.71 18.04 -1.93
C SER A 135 -0.63 18.40 -1.31
N ALA A 136 -1.67 18.60 -2.13
CA ALA A 136 -3.02 18.90 -1.64
C ALA A 136 -3.61 17.70 -0.86
N VAL A 137 -3.38 16.48 -1.35
CA VAL A 137 -3.80 15.27 -0.64
C VAL A 137 -2.96 15.06 0.63
N ARG A 138 -1.63 15.30 0.58
CA ARG A 138 -0.75 15.25 1.77
C ARG A 138 -1.25 16.20 2.87
N GLU A 139 -1.64 17.40 2.52
CA GLU A 139 -2.19 18.35 3.49
C GLU A 139 -3.50 17.84 4.11
N ALA A 140 -4.38 17.27 3.28
CA ALA A 140 -5.66 16.72 3.72
C ALA A 140 -5.51 15.46 4.61
N THR A 141 -4.37 14.78 4.53
CA THR A 141 -4.05 13.56 5.29
C THR A 141 -2.98 13.78 6.36
N ARG A 142 -2.74 15.04 6.76
CA ARG A 142 -1.68 15.38 7.73
C ARG A 142 -1.80 14.54 9.01
N GLY A 143 -0.69 13.89 9.40
CA GLY A 143 -0.64 12.99 10.56
C GLY A 143 -1.07 11.54 10.27
N HIS A 144 -1.43 11.22 9.03
CA HIS A 144 -1.78 9.89 8.56
C HIS A 144 -0.82 9.43 7.47
N ILE A 145 -0.73 8.14 7.22
CA ILE A 145 0.13 7.58 6.17
C ILE A 145 -0.49 7.88 4.79
N LEU A 146 0.31 8.46 3.91
CA LEU A 146 -0.02 8.67 2.50
C LEU A 146 0.86 7.78 1.62
N LYS A 147 0.23 6.92 0.81
CA LYS A 147 0.90 6.14 -0.22
C LYS A 147 0.45 6.64 -1.58
N VAL A 148 1.40 6.87 -2.49
CA VAL A 148 1.13 7.44 -3.82
C VAL A 148 1.31 6.35 -4.87
N ILE A 149 0.20 5.95 -5.51
CA ILE A 149 0.18 4.97 -6.60
C ILE A 149 0.50 5.68 -7.89
N ILE A 150 1.59 5.28 -8.55
CA ILE A 150 2.05 5.89 -9.81
C ILE A 150 1.61 5.13 -11.07
N GLU A 151 1.13 3.89 -10.95
CA GLU A 151 0.68 3.00 -12.04
C GLU A 151 1.80 2.74 -13.06
N CYS A 152 2.86 2.07 -12.62
CA CYS A 152 4.11 1.83 -13.37
C CYS A 152 3.90 1.30 -14.78
N CYS A 153 2.91 0.43 -15.01
CA CYS A 153 2.66 -0.18 -16.32
C CYS A 153 2.28 0.83 -17.41
N LEU A 154 1.89 2.06 -17.03
CA LEU A 154 1.54 3.15 -17.97
C LEU A 154 2.68 4.15 -18.16
N LEU A 155 3.84 3.97 -17.49
CA LEU A 155 4.90 4.97 -17.42
C LEU A 155 6.18 4.50 -18.12
N THR A 156 6.95 5.45 -18.67
CA THR A 156 8.34 5.22 -19.08
C THR A 156 9.25 5.19 -17.86
N GLU A 157 10.49 4.70 -18.04
CA GLU A 157 11.47 4.66 -16.96
C GLU A 157 11.83 6.07 -16.45
N GLU A 158 11.98 7.04 -17.35
CA GLU A 158 12.26 8.44 -17.00
C GLU A 158 11.10 9.06 -16.20
N GLU A 159 9.85 8.74 -16.56
CA GLU A 159 8.66 9.20 -15.83
C GLU A 159 8.62 8.62 -14.42
N LYS A 160 8.92 7.31 -14.24
CA LYS A 160 8.99 6.65 -12.93
C LYS A 160 10.04 7.29 -12.02
N ILE A 161 11.26 7.47 -12.53
CA ILE A 161 12.37 8.10 -11.79
C ILE A 161 11.96 9.52 -11.33
N LYS A 162 11.37 10.30 -12.22
CA LYS A 162 10.94 11.67 -11.89
C LYS A 162 9.82 11.67 -10.85
N LEU A 163 8.89 10.73 -10.93
CA LEU A 163 7.83 10.58 -9.94
C LEU A 163 8.37 10.15 -8.56
N CYS A 164 9.41 9.31 -8.49
CA CYS A 164 10.06 8.99 -7.23
C CYS A 164 10.54 10.26 -6.50
N HIS A 165 11.16 11.20 -7.23
CA HIS A 165 11.58 12.48 -6.66
C HIS A 165 10.38 13.34 -6.23
N ILE A 166 9.37 13.51 -7.11
CA ILE A 166 8.20 14.33 -6.81
C ILE A 166 7.43 13.78 -5.60
N VAL A 167 7.21 12.48 -5.52
CA VAL A 167 6.52 11.82 -4.40
C VAL A 167 7.26 12.05 -3.09
N SER A 168 8.60 11.91 -3.12
CA SER A 168 9.47 12.16 -1.97
C SER A 168 9.43 13.62 -1.54
N ASP A 169 9.56 14.57 -2.49
CA ASP A 169 9.57 16.01 -2.22
C ASP A 169 8.21 16.52 -1.67
N CYS A 170 7.12 15.87 -2.07
CA CYS A 170 5.78 16.16 -1.53
C CYS A 170 5.54 15.58 -0.13
N GLY A 171 6.51 14.81 0.45
CA GLY A 171 6.42 14.27 1.79
C GLY A 171 5.41 13.13 1.95
N ALA A 172 5.16 12.36 0.90
CA ALA A 172 4.42 11.11 1.00
C ALA A 172 5.27 10.05 1.74
N ASP A 173 4.61 9.16 2.47
CA ASP A 173 5.29 8.14 3.26
C ASP A 173 5.76 6.96 2.40
N PHE A 174 5.01 6.65 1.32
CA PHE A 174 5.31 5.56 0.39
C PHE A 174 5.00 5.94 -1.05
N ILE A 175 5.78 5.40 -1.98
CA ILE A 175 5.44 5.25 -3.39
C ILE A 175 4.92 3.83 -3.62
N LYS A 176 3.87 3.67 -4.44
CA LYS A 176 3.24 2.38 -4.74
C LYS A 176 3.17 2.20 -6.24
N THR A 177 3.49 1.00 -6.72
CA THR A 177 3.66 0.75 -8.15
C THR A 177 2.36 0.70 -8.92
N SER A 178 1.29 0.12 -8.35
CA SER A 178 0.14 -0.31 -9.14
C SER A 178 -1.17 -0.28 -8.37
N THR A 179 -2.26 0.02 -9.08
CA THR A 179 -3.63 -0.10 -8.54
C THR A 179 -4.11 -1.55 -8.44
N GLY A 180 -3.61 -2.43 -9.31
CA GLY A 180 -4.14 -3.78 -9.54
C GLY A 180 -5.39 -3.82 -10.44
N PHE A 181 -5.79 -2.67 -11.02
CA PHE A 181 -6.97 -2.53 -11.90
C PHE A 181 -6.59 -2.06 -13.32
N SER A 182 -5.30 -2.03 -13.65
CA SER A 182 -4.78 -1.70 -14.97
C SER A 182 -4.28 -2.95 -15.70
N GLU A 183 -3.65 -2.76 -16.87
CA GLU A 183 -3.21 -3.85 -17.75
C GLU A 183 -2.03 -4.66 -17.19
N GLY A 184 -1.26 -4.09 -16.25
CA GLY A 184 -0.08 -4.71 -15.66
C GLY A 184 0.08 -4.41 -14.17
N GLY A 185 0.93 -5.22 -13.51
CA GLY A 185 1.37 -5.02 -12.13
C GLY A 185 2.84 -4.62 -12.07
N ALA A 186 3.44 -4.68 -10.88
CA ALA A 186 4.85 -4.41 -10.66
C ALA A 186 5.74 -5.46 -11.31
N THR A 187 6.84 -5.00 -11.91
CA THR A 187 7.95 -5.84 -12.33
C THR A 187 9.09 -5.74 -11.29
N ARG A 188 10.16 -6.54 -11.47
CA ARG A 188 11.35 -6.44 -10.61
C ARG A 188 12.10 -5.14 -10.84
N GLU A 189 12.01 -4.62 -12.04
CA GLU A 189 12.64 -3.38 -12.48
C GLU A 189 11.95 -2.14 -11.91
N ASP A 190 10.66 -2.26 -11.52
CA ASP A 190 9.88 -1.18 -10.91
C ASP A 190 10.20 -0.98 -9.41
N VAL A 191 10.95 -1.91 -8.77
CA VAL A 191 11.25 -1.94 -7.34
C VAL A 191 12.75 -1.78 -7.10
#